data_bb2b3b5b14fdc72fadc10cbbbb8cde29
#
_entry.id   bb2b3b5b14fdc72fadc10cbbbb8cde29
#
_cell.length_a   1.000
_cell.length_b   1.000
_cell.length_c   1.000
_cell.angle_alpha   90.00
_cell.angle_beta   90.00
_cell.angle_gamma   90.00
#
_symmetry.space_group_name_H-M   'P 1'
#
loop_
_entity.id
_entity.type
_entity.pdbx_description
1 polymer ?
#
loop_
_entity_poly.entity_id
_entity_poly.type
_entity_poly.pdbx_seq_one_letter_code
_entity_poly.pdbx_strand_id
1 'polypeptide(L)'
;MTPQTGQDDVVSLLVAQHERIRSLFEEVDKAVGREAKQARFNELRRLLAVHETAEELIVHPEVRHADGGSDVVDARLQEERDAKEVLVDLDRMEVTDPEFLDRLALLRQAVLDHATSEEREEFPLLRQNTSDKTLARMASAVRAAEAMAPTHPHPGVESLTANLVFGPIASVVDRTRDVVRAVLGRD
;
A
#
# COMPACT_ATOMS: atom_id res chain seq x y z
N MET A 1 -28.63 -17.88 13.08
CA MET A 1 -28.01 -16.79 12.30
C MET A 1 -26.61 -16.61 12.85
N THR A 2 -25.61 -17.20 12.21
CA THR A 2 -24.20 -16.98 12.53
C THR A 2 -23.83 -15.58 12.02
N PRO A 3 -23.22 -14.70 12.81
CA PRO A 3 -22.77 -13.42 12.31
C PRO A 3 -21.67 -13.66 11.28
N GLN A 4 -21.83 -13.05 10.12
CA GLN A 4 -20.76 -12.91 9.11
C GLN A 4 -19.70 -11.92 9.65
N THR A 5 -18.89 -12.36 10.60
CA THR A 5 -17.85 -11.53 11.23
C THR A 5 -16.55 -11.47 10.41
N GLY A 6 -16.51 -12.02 9.18
CA GLY A 6 -15.29 -12.12 8.39
C GLY A 6 -15.11 -11.07 7.28
N GLN A 7 -16.10 -10.21 7.00
CA GLN A 7 -16.06 -9.28 5.84
C GLN A 7 -15.67 -7.84 6.17
N ASP A 8 -15.56 -7.45 7.46
CA ASP A 8 -15.34 -6.07 7.89
C ASP A 8 -14.08 -5.84 8.72
N ASP A 9 -13.16 -6.80 8.78
CA ASP A 9 -11.90 -6.68 9.51
C ASP A 9 -10.77 -6.13 8.60
N VAL A 10 -9.68 -5.68 9.23
CA VAL A 10 -8.53 -5.10 8.53
C VAL A 10 -7.87 -6.10 7.59
N VAL A 11 -7.77 -7.37 7.95
CA VAL A 11 -7.15 -8.41 7.11
C VAL A 11 -7.95 -8.60 5.82
N SER A 12 -9.28 -8.72 5.92
CA SER A 12 -10.14 -8.84 4.74
C SER A 12 -10.05 -7.62 3.83
N LEU A 13 -9.89 -6.43 4.42
CA LEU A 13 -9.70 -5.18 3.67
C LEU A 13 -8.36 -5.15 2.94
N LEU A 14 -7.26 -5.52 3.63
CA LEU A 14 -5.92 -5.54 3.02
C LEU A 14 -5.83 -6.59 1.90
N VAL A 15 -6.39 -7.79 2.09
CA VAL A 15 -6.49 -8.79 1.02
C VAL A 15 -7.26 -8.26 -0.19
N ALA A 16 -8.35 -7.52 0.03
CA ALA A 16 -9.07 -6.88 -1.07
C ALA A 16 -8.22 -5.79 -1.77
N GLN A 17 -7.39 -5.07 -1.04
CA GLN A 17 -6.42 -4.13 -1.61
C GLN A 17 -5.33 -4.86 -2.41
N HIS A 18 -4.82 -6.02 -1.97
CA HIS A 18 -3.90 -6.85 -2.76
C HIS A 18 -4.50 -7.24 -4.13
N GLU A 19 -5.78 -7.65 -4.14
CA GLU A 19 -6.47 -7.95 -5.40
C GLU A 19 -6.61 -6.71 -6.28
N ARG A 20 -6.89 -5.54 -5.70
CA ARG A 20 -6.95 -4.28 -6.44
C ARG A 20 -5.58 -3.87 -6.99
N ILE A 21 -4.51 -4.01 -6.20
CA ILE A 21 -3.13 -3.77 -6.62
C ILE A 21 -2.77 -4.67 -7.81
N ARG A 22 -3.08 -5.97 -7.73
CA ARG A 22 -2.89 -6.93 -8.83
C ARG A 22 -3.60 -6.49 -10.10
N SER A 23 -4.87 -6.08 -9.99
CA SER A 23 -5.65 -5.55 -11.11
C SER A 23 -5.04 -4.28 -11.71
N LEU A 24 -4.54 -3.37 -10.87
CA LEU A 24 -3.91 -2.12 -11.32
C LEU A 24 -2.63 -2.37 -12.11
N PHE A 25 -1.80 -3.33 -11.73
CA PHE A 25 -0.65 -3.73 -12.54
C PHE A 25 -1.07 -4.17 -13.94
N GLU A 26 -2.14 -4.97 -14.05
CA GLU A 26 -2.67 -5.37 -15.34
C GLU A 26 -3.27 -4.21 -16.14
N GLU A 27 -3.91 -3.27 -15.46
CA GLU A 27 -4.47 -2.08 -16.09
C GLU A 27 -3.38 -1.16 -16.64
N VAL A 28 -2.24 -0.99 -15.94
CA VAL A 28 -1.07 -0.24 -16.44
C VAL A 28 -0.49 -0.93 -17.68
N ASP A 29 -0.33 -2.25 -17.62
CA ASP A 29 0.23 -3.04 -18.72
C ASP A 29 -0.63 -2.95 -20.00
N LYS A 30 -1.96 -3.07 -19.85
CA LYS A 30 -2.94 -3.04 -20.94
C LYS A 30 -3.28 -1.62 -21.42
N ALA A 31 -2.89 -0.57 -20.72
CA ALA A 31 -3.26 0.79 -21.06
C ALA A 31 -2.61 1.26 -22.37
N VAL A 32 -3.43 1.79 -23.28
CA VAL A 32 -2.99 2.29 -24.58
C VAL A 32 -2.85 3.81 -24.56
N GLY A 33 -1.67 4.27 -24.91
CA GLY A 33 -1.33 5.69 -24.93
C GLY A 33 -0.77 6.20 -23.60
N ARG A 34 0.03 7.26 -23.69
CA ARG A 34 0.78 7.84 -22.57
C ARG A 34 -0.14 8.24 -21.41
N GLU A 35 -1.18 9.00 -21.70
CA GLU A 35 -2.07 9.56 -20.67
C GLU A 35 -2.80 8.46 -19.88
N ALA A 36 -3.35 7.47 -20.59
CA ALA A 36 -4.04 6.36 -19.94
C ALA A 36 -3.09 5.53 -19.07
N LYS A 37 -1.90 5.21 -19.58
CA LYS A 37 -0.88 4.46 -18.83
C LYS A 37 -0.42 5.24 -17.60
N GLN A 38 -0.14 6.53 -17.74
CA GLN A 38 0.25 7.38 -16.61
C GLN A 38 -0.84 7.47 -15.55
N ALA A 39 -2.11 7.59 -15.96
CA ALA A 39 -3.23 7.63 -15.00
C ALA A 39 -3.33 6.35 -14.19
N ARG A 40 -3.22 5.17 -14.82
CA ARG A 40 -3.24 3.89 -14.12
C ARG A 40 -2.03 3.69 -13.22
N PHE A 41 -0.85 4.07 -13.67
CA PHE A 41 0.37 4.01 -12.86
C PHE A 41 0.27 4.93 -11.63
N ASN A 42 -0.27 6.14 -11.77
CA ASN A 42 -0.50 7.03 -10.64
C ASN A 42 -1.50 6.45 -9.62
N GLU A 43 -2.56 5.78 -10.09
CA GLU A 43 -3.52 5.10 -9.21
C GLU A 43 -2.85 3.94 -8.45
N LEU A 44 -2.04 3.13 -9.13
CA LEU A 44 -1.25 2.06 -8.52
C LEU A 44 -0.33 2.59 -7.41
N ARG A 45 0.48 3.60 -7.72
CA ARG A 45 1.41 4.23 -6.76
C ARG A 45 0.69 4.78 -5.54
N ARG A 46 -0.46 5.43 -5.76
CA ARG A 46 -1.27 5.95 -4.65
C ARG A 46 -1.76 4.84 -3.74
N LEU A 47 -2.30 3.76 -4.32
CA LEU A 47 -2.80 2.64 -3.52
C LEU A 47 -1.67 1.95 -2.76
N LEU A 48 -0.53 1.69 -3.39
CA LEU A 48 0.66 1.15 -2.73
C LEU A 48 1.09 2.02 -1.54
N ALA A 49 1.17 3.34 -1.71
CA ALA A 49 1.59 4.24 -0.64
C ALA A 49 0.61 4.25 0.55
N VAL A 50 -0.70 4.17 0.30
CA VAL A 50 -1.72 4.08 1.37
C VAL A 50 -1.63 2.74 2.09
N HIS A 51 -1.56 1.67 1.35
CA HIS A 51 -1.52 0.30 1.82
C HIS A 51 -0.32 0.07 2.76
N GLU A 52 0.88 0.26 2.26
CA GLU A 52 2.12 0.10 3.06
C GLU A 52 2.18 1.03 4.27
N THR A 53 1.75 2.30 4.13
CA THR A 53 1.72 3.21 5.29
C THR A 53 0.73 2.75 6.35
N ALA A 54 -0.40 2.18 5.94
CA ALA A 54 -1.37 1.63 6.87
C ALA A 54 -0.81 0.39 7.60
N GLU A 55 -0.10 -0.47 6.91
CA GLU A 55 0.55 -1.64 7.51
C GLU A 55 1.65 -1.25 8.49
N GLU A 56 2.55 -0.35 8.11
CA GLU A 56 3.59 0.18 9.01
C GLU A 56 3.02 0.78 10.31
N LEU A 57 1.86 1.42 10.25
CA LEU A 57 1.28 2.12 11.39
C LEU A 57 0.31 1.30 12.22
N ILE A 58 -0.31 0.30 11.61
CA ILE A 58 -1.46 -0.42 12.19
C ILE A 58 -1.13 -1.90 12.39
N VAL A 59 -0.63 -2.59 11.35
CA VAL A 59 -0.46 -4.05 11.35
C VAL A 59 0.83 -4.44 12.04
N HIS A 60 1.96 -3.95 11.54
CA HIS A 60 3.29 -4.32 12.06
C HIS A 60 3.46 -4.11 13.56
N PRO A 61 2.98 -2.98 14.16
CA PRO A 61 3.07 -2.80 15.61
C PRO A 61 2.31 -3.86 16.41
N GLU A 62 1.16 -4.29 15.93
CA GLU A 62 0.36 -5.33 16.60
C GLU A 62 1.00 -6.72 16.43
N VAL A 63 1.50 -7.04 15.23
CA VAL A 63 2.15 -8.33 14.96
C VAL A 63 3.45 -8.48 15.76
N ARG A 64 4.22 -7.40 15.94
CA ARG A 64 5.46 -7.43 16.76
C ARG A 64 5.26 -7.90 18.18
N HIS A 65 4.05 -7.80 18.74
CA HIS A 65 3.73 -8.29 20.09
C HIS A 65 3.46 -9.79 20.14
N ALA A 66 3.28 -10.45 18.99
CA ALA A 66 3.10 -11.90 18.92
C ALA A 66 4.42 -12.66 19.04
N ASP A 67 4.38 -13.90 19.49
CA ASP A 67 5.55 -14.79 19.51
C ASP A 67 6.06 -15.01 18.07
N GLY A 68 7.32 -14.70 17.82
CA GLY A 68 7.93 -14.74 16.48
C GLY A 68 7.53 -13.60 15.54
N GLY A 69 6.65 -12.69 15.97
CA GLY A 69 6.13 -11.60 15.17
C GLY A 69 7.20 -10.60 14.74
N SER A 70 8.23 -10.35 15.56
CA SER A 70 9.31 -9.44 15.21
C SER A 70 10.07 -9.90 13.96
N ASP A 71 10.40 -11.18 13.86
CA ASP A 71 11.14 -11.73 12.72
C ASP A 71 10.29 -11.65 11.43
N VAL A 72 8.98 -11.90 11.55
CA VAL A 72 8.02 -11.77 10.43
C VAL A 72 7.97 -10.31 9.95
N VAL A 73 7.77 -9.36 10.85
CA VAL A 73 7.71 -7.93 10.49
C VAL A 73 9.03 -7.43 9.91
N ASP A 74 10.17 -7.86 10.46
CA ASP A 74 11.48 -7.43 9.93
C ASP A 74 11.70 -7.96 8.50
N ALA A 75 11.21 -9.16 8.19
CA ALA A 75 11.22 -9.68 6.82
C ALA A 75 10.32 -8.85 5.89
N ARG A 76 9.08 -8.51 6.32
CA ARG A 76 8.15 -7.66 5.54
C ARG A 76 8.75 -6.30 5.24
N LEU A 77 9.31 -5.63 6.26
CA LEU A 77 9.96 -4.33 6.08
C LEU A 77 11.18 -4.38 5.13
N GLN A 78 11.86 -5.52 5.02
CA GLN A 78 12.92 -5.67 4.03
C GLN A 78 12.35 -5.79 2.62
N GLU A 79 11.31 -6.61 2.42
CA GLU A 79 10.62 -6.76 1.14
C GLU A 79 10.05 -5.43 0.64
N GLU A 80 9.43 -4.65 1.53
CA GLU A 80 8.95 -3.30 1.21
C GLU A 80 10.07 -2.36 0.76
N ARG A 81 11.23 -2.37 1.45
CA ARG A 81 12.38 -1.54 1.05
C ARG A 81 12.85 -1.89 -0.35
N ASP A 82 12.95 -3.18 -0.65
CA ASP A 82 13.38 -3.66 -1.96
C ASP A 82 12.38 -3.24 -3.07
N ALA A 83 11.08 -3.35 -2.80
CA ALA A 83 10.03 -2.87 -3.72
C ALA A 83 10.04 -1.34 -3.90
N LYS A 84 10.28 -0.59 -2.81
CA LYS A 84 10.40 0.88 -2.85
C LYS A 84 11.57 1.35 -3.72
N GLU A 85 12.70 0.64 -3.73
CA GLU A 85 13.83 0.97 -4.61
C GLU A 85 13.43 0.86 -6.09
N VAL A 86 12.72 -0.22 -6.47
CA VAL A 86 12.23 -0.40 -7.85
C VAL A 86 11.19 0.68 -8.21
N LEU A 87 10.31 1.04 -7.26
CA LEU A 87 9.32 2.09 -7.48
C LEU A 87 9.97 3.46 -7.70
N VAL A 88 11.04 3.77 -6.96
CA VAL A 88 11.82 5.01 -7.14
C VAL A 88 12.43 5.09 -8.54
N ASP A 89 12.94 3.97 -9.07
CA ASP A 89 13.45 3.93 -10.44
C ASP A 89 12.33 4.19 -11.46
N LEU A 90 11.16 3.54 -11.29
CA LEU A 90 9.98 3.78 -12.14
C LEU A 90 9.49 5.24 -12.10
N ASP A 91 9.57 5.89 -10.95
CA ASP A 91 9.16 7.29 -10.78
C ASP A 91 10.04 8.28 -11.55
N ARG A 92 11.25 7.87 -11.93
CA ARG A 92 12.18 8.66 -12.74
C ARG A 92 12.02 8.43 -14.24
N MET A 93 11.23 7.42 -14.62
CA MET A 93 11.01 7.02 -16.01
C MET A 93 9.73 7.64 -16.57
N GLU A 94 9.72 7.89 -17.86
CA GLU A 94 8.47 8.14 -18.59
C GLU A 94 7.76 6.79 -18.82
N VAL A 95 6.43 6.76 -18.70
CA VAL A 95 5.64 5.52 -18.93
C VAL A 95 5.73 5.01 -20.39
N THR A 96 6.33 5.80 -21.26
CA THR A 96 6.59 5.48 -22.67
C THR A 96 8.01 4.96 -22.90
N ASP A 97 8.86 4.96 -21.88
CA ASP A 97 10.22 4.45 -22.01
C ASP A 97 10.20 2.94 -22.33
N PRO A 98 11.07 2.49 -23.25
CA PRO A 98 11.10 1.09 -23.64
C PRO A 98 11.30 0.10 -22.46
N GLU A 99 12.03 0.51 -21.41
CA GLU A 99 12.33 -0.30 -20.24
C GLU A 99 11.26 -0.19 -19.14
N PHE A 100 10.26 0.68 -19.30
CA PHE A 100 9.25 0.92 -18.25
C PHE A 100 8.49 -0.36 -17.87
N LEU A 101 8.02 -1.12 -18.87
CA LEU A 101 7.26 -2.35 -18.62
C LEU A 101 8.10 -3.45 -17.98
N ASP A 102 9.38 -3.54 -18.31
CA ASP A 102 10.29 -4.51 -17.68
C ASP A 102 10.51 -4.14 -16.20
N ARG A 103 10.70 -2.86 -15.89
CA ARG A 103 10.79 -2.39 -14.51
C ARG A 103 9.48 -2.55 -13.74
N LEU A 104 8.34 -2.29 -14.39
CA LEU A 104 7.02 -2.52 -13.80
C LEU A 104 6.80 -3.99 -13.46
N ALA A 105 7.26 -4.91 -14.30
CA ALA A 105 7.19 -6.35 -14.04
C ALA A 105 8.01 -6.76 -12.81
N LEU A 106 9.19 -6.16 -12.59
CA LEU A 106 9.99 -6.38 -11.38
C LEU A 106 9.27 -5.87 -10.13
N LEU A 107 8.70 -4.67 -10.18
CA LEU A 107 7.89 -4.14 -9.07
C LEU A 107 6.70 -5.05 -8.79
N ARG A 108 5.98 -5.48 -9.84
CA ARG A 108 4.84 -6.40 -9.71
C ARG A 108 5.23 -7.68 -8.99
N GLN A 109 6.35 -8.30 -9.39
CA GLN A 109 6.82 -9.53 -8.76
C GLN A 109 7.09 -9.31 -7.27
N ALA A 110 7.87 -8.28 -6.93
CA ALA A 110 8.22 -7.96 -5.54
C ALA A 110 6.97 -7.72 -4.68
N VAL A 111 6.03 -6.90 -5.16
CA VAL A 111 4.78 -6.57 -4.43
C VAL A 111 3.88 -7.80 -4.26
N LEU A 112 3.74 -8.66 -5.27
CA LEU A 112 2.88 -9.85 -5.17
C LEU A 112 3.49 -10.96 -4.31
N ASP A 113 4.81 -11.08 -4.28
CA ASP A 113 5.51 -12.00 -3.38
C ASP A 113 5.37 -11.52 -1.93
N HIS A 114 5.53 -10.22 -1.69
CA HIS A 114 5.29 -9.58 -0.40
C HIS A 114 3.85 -9.82 0.10
N ALA A 115 2.83 -9.49 -0.68
CA ALA A 115 1.43 -9.74 -0.35
C ALA A 115 1.16 -11.23 -0.02
N THR A 116 1.76 -12.15 -0.77
CA THR A 116 1.65 -13.59 -0.50
C THR A 116 2.26 -13.97 0.85
N SER A 117 3.38 -13.35 1.20
CA SER A 117 4.07 -13.58 2.48
C SER A 117 3.26 -13.06 3.66
N GLU A 118 2.63 -11.88 3.53
CA GLU A 118 1.73 -11.33 4.54
C GLU A 118 0.51 -12.21 4.78
N GLU A 119 -0.17 -12.61 3.70
CA GLU A 119 -1.36 -13.46 3.77
C GLU A 119 -1.06 -14.82 4.41
N ARG A 120 0.16 -15.36 4.21
CA ARG A 120 0.56 -16.65 4.74
C ARG A 120 1.10 -16.61 6.16
N GLU A 121 1.80 -15.55 6.53
CA GLU A 121 2.59 -15.49 7.76
C GLU A 121 2.11 -14.41 8.72
N GLU A 122 1.93 -13.18 8.26
CA GLU A 122 1.65 -12.03 9.11
C GLU A 122 0.18 -11.91 9.49
N PHE A 123 -0.74 -12.00 8.55
CA PHE A 123 -2.17 -11.85 8.80
C PHE A 123 -2.74 -12.95 9.73
N PRO A 124 -2.30 -14.21 9.66
CA PRO A 124 -2.67 -15.21 10.67
C PRO A 124 -2.21 -14.84 12.07
N LEU A 125 -0.99 -14.31 12.25
CA LEU A 125 -0.50 -13.85 13.54
C LEU A 125 -1.34 -12.68 14.07
N LEU A 126 -1.65 -11.70 13.21
CA LEU A 126 -2.52 -10.58 13.56
C LEU A 126 -3.88 -11.07 14.07
N ARG A 127 -4.54 -11.97 13.35
CA ARG A 127 -5.86 -12.50 13.74
C ARG A 127 -5.84 -13.30 15.02
N GLN A 128 -4.77 -14.06 15.27
CA GLN A 128 -4.65 -14.88 16.48
C GLN A 128 -4.40 -14.04 17.73
N ASN A 129 -3.77 -12.88 17.59
CA ASN A 129 -3.33 -12.07 18.73
C ASN A 129 -4.16 -10.79 18.92
N THR A 130 -5.14 -10.52 18.05
CA THR A 130 -5.93 -9.28 18.06
C THR A 130 -7.42 -9.56 18.14
N SER A 131 -8.15 -8.83 18.98
CA SER A 131 -9.60 -9.00 19.12
C SER A 131 -10.36 -8.53 17.88
N ASP A 132 -11.51 -9.13 17.55
CA ASP A 132 -12.37 -8.73 16.43
C ASP A 132 -12.72 -7.24 16.47
N LYS A 133 -12.97 -6.70 17.66
CA LYS A 133 -13.25 -5.26 17.85
C LYS A 133 -12.06 -4.40 17.43
N THR A 134 -10.84 -4.81 17.75
CA THR A 134 -9.62 -4.09 17.36
C THR A 134 -9.40 -4.20 15.87
N LEU A 135 -9.55 -5.40 15.29
CA LEU A 135 -9.45 -5.61 13.84
C LEU A 135 -10.45 -4.75 13.05
N ALA A 136 -11.68 -4.60 13.54
CA ALA A 136 -12.68 -3.71 12.93
C ALA A 136 -12.32 -2.22 13.04
N ARG A 137 -11.71 -1.78 14.17
CA ARG A 137 -11.19 -0.41 14.30
C ARG A 137 -10.03 -0.14 13.36
N MET A 138 -9.12 -1.09 13.22
CA MET A 138 -8.01 -1.01 12.28
C MET A 138 -8.53 -0.87 10.85
N ALA A 139 -9.53 -1.68 10.45
CA ALA A 139 -10.19 -1.54 9.15
C ALA A 139 -10.79 -0.15 8.93
N SER A 140 -11.41 0.43 9.95
CA SER A 140 -11.97 1.79 9.87
C SER A 140 -10.88 2.84 9.66
N ALA A 141 -9.71 2.69 10.28
CA ALA A 141 -8.57 3.59 10.10
C ALA A 141 -8.00 3.50 8.69
N VAL A 142 -7.84 2.29 8.14
CA VAL A 142 -7.36 2.08 6.76
C VAL A 142 -8.34 2.68 5.75
N ARG A 143 -9.66 2.44 5.89
CA ARG A 143 -10.67 3.03 5.01
C ARG A 143 -10.68 4.56 5.06
N ALA A 144 -10.51 5.14 6.24
CA ALA A 144 -10.43 6.59 6.38
C ALA A 144 -9.17 7.14 5.67
N ALA A 145 -8.04 6.48 5.82
CA ALA A 145 -6.80 6.85 5.14
C ALA A 145 -6.94 6.77 3.61
N GLU A 146 -7.52 5.69 3.10
CA GLU A 146 -7.77 5.51 1.67
C GLU A 146 -8.70 6.59 1.10
N ALA A 147 -9.78 6.93 1.82
CA ALA A 147 -10.73 7.96 1.41
C ALA A 147 -10.13 9.37 1.39
N MET A 148 -9.14 9.64 2.26
CA MET A 148 -8.47 10.94 2.36
C MET A 148 -7.25 11.06 1.46
N ALA A 149 -6.76 9.96 0.90
CA ALA A 149 -5.63 9.97 -0.03
C ALA A 149 -6.02 10.70 -1.34
N PRO A 150 -5.18 11.61 -1.87
CA PRO A 150 -5.48 12.36 -3.08
C PRO A 150 -5.74 11.42 -4.26
N THR A 151 -6.87 11.61 -4.94
CA THR A 151 -7.26 10.78 -6.09
C THR A 151 -6.59 11.21 -7.40
N HIS A 152 -6.05 12.44 -7.44
CA HIS A 152 -5.37 12.99 -8.61
C HIS A 152 -4.15 13.82 -8.17
N PRO A 153 -3.05 13.81 -8.92
CA PRO A 153 -2.02 14.83 -8.78
C PRO A 153 -2.67 16.18 -9.11
N HIS A 154 -2.57 17.17 -8.22
CA HIS A 154 -3.10 18.50 -8.49
C HIS A 154 -2.32 19.12 -9.65
N PRO A 155 -2.98 19.57 -10.77
CA PRO A 155 -2.32 20.39 -11.76
C PRO A 155 -1.92 21.71 -11.10
N GLY A 156 -0.64 22.04 -11.11
CA GLY A 156 -0.09 23.26 -10.51
C GLY A 156 1.13 23.05 -9.63
N VAL A 157 1.57 21.82 -9.37
CA VAL A 157 2.85 21.51 -8.73
C VAL A 157 3.89 21.09 -9.80
N GLU A 158 3.77 21.66 -10.99
CA GLU A 158 4.71 21.43 -12.11
C GLU A 158 5.99 22.27 -12.01
N SER A 159 6.29 22.81 -10.87
CA SER A 159 7.46 23.68 -10.72
C SER A 159 8.51 23.06 -9.84
N LEU A 160 9.53 22.53 -10.52
CA LEU A 160 10.96 22.60 -10.28
C LEU A 160 11.63 21.53 -9.41
N THR A 161 12.22 20.61 -10.12
CA THR A 161 13.60 20.04 -10.05
C THR A 161 14.19 19.54 -8.73
N ALA A 162 13.63 19.79 -7.56
CA ALA A 162 14.15 19.27 -6.29
C ALA A 162 13.13 18.45 -5.48
N ASN A 163 11.83 18.48 -5.86
CA ASN A 163 10.75 17.76 -5.19
C ASN A 163 10.13 16.64 -6.04
N LEU A 164 10.73 16.31 -7.16
CA LEU A 164 10.11 15.47 -8.22
C LEU A 164 10.06 13.98 -7.89
N VAL A 165 10.88 13.49 -6.98
CA VAL A 165 10.98 12.04 -6.74
C VAL A 165 10.00 11.57 -5.67
N PHE A 166 9.61 12.42 -4.70
CA PHE A 166 8.77 12.00 -3.58
C PHE A 166 7.53 12.90 -3.32
N GLY A 167 7.40 14.05 -3.96
CA GLY A 167 6.39 15.05 -3.61
C GLY A 167 4.95 14.55 -3.57
N PRO A 168 4.38 13.94 -4.63
CA PRO A 168 3.01 13.44 -4.62
C PRO A 168 2.81 12.24 -3.69
N ILE A 169 3.79 11.31 -3.63
CA ILE A 169 3.72 10.12 -2.76
C ILE A 169 3.94 10.51 -1.32
N ALA A 170 4.91 11.38 -1.00
CA ALA A 170 5.15 11.85 0.35
C ALA A 170 3.91 12.51 0.96
N SER A 171 3.15 13.29 0.18
CA SER A 171 1.91 13.89 0.65
C SER A 171 0.80 12.86 0.92
N VAL A 172 0.77 11.75 0.19
CA VAL A 172 -0.15 10.62 0.46
C VAL A 172 0.24 9.95 1.77
N VAL A 173 1.51 9.63 1.94
CA VAL A 173 2.05 9.00 3.15
C VAL A 173 1.76 9.87 4.39
N ASP A 174 2.07 11.17 4.35
CA ASP A 174 1.85 12.07 5.48
C ASP A 174 0.36 12.17 5.85
N ARG A 175 -0.53 12.32 4.87
CA ARG A 175 -1.98 12.33 5.12
C ARG A 175 -2.50 11.00 5.67
N THR A 176 -2.01 9.89 5.14
CA THR A 176 -2.36 8.56 5.65
C THR A 176 -1.97 8.43 7.12
N ARG A 177 -0.75 8.85 7.48
CA ARG A 177 -0.28 8.88 8.87
C ARG A 177 -1.16 9.72 9.78
N ASP A 178 -1.51 10.92 9.35
CA ASP A 178 -2.33 11.85 10.15
C ASP A 178 -3.72 11.25 10.40
N VAL A 179 -4.35 10.69 9.37
CA VAL A 179 -5.69 10.09 9.48
C VAL A 179 -5.65 8.84 10.37
N VAL A 180 -4.67 7.96 10.18
CA VAL A 180 -4.54 6.75 10.99
C VAL A 180 -4.33 7.10 12.46
N ARG A 181 -3.44 8.04 12.78
CA ARG A 181 -3.24 8.50 14.16
C ARG A 181 -4.51 9.08 14.77
N ALA A 182 -5.23 9.94 14.03
CA ALA A 182 -6.46 10.54 14.49
C ALA A 182 -7.55 9.48 14.79
N VAL A 183 -7.72 8.47 13.92
CA VAL A 183 -8.74 7.42 14.11
C VAL A 183 -8.36 6.46 15.24
N LEU A 184 -7.08 6.14 15.40
CA LEU A 184 -6.61 5.25 16.46
C LEU A 184 -6.44 5.94 17.80
N GLY A 185 -6.49 7.30 17.88
CA GLY A 185 -6.23 8.07 19.08
C GLY A 185 -4.79 7.93 19.57
N ARG A 186 -3.85 7.80 18.65
CA ARG A 186 -2.39 7.79 18.92
C ARG A 186 -1.84 9.17 18.54
N ASP A 187 -1.52 9.99 19.54
CA ASP A 187 -0.80 11.28 19.39
C ASP A 187 0.71 11.04 19.23
#